data_44636df08406c708e76135f979030318
#
_entry.id   44636df08406c708e76135f979030318
#
_cell.length_a   1.000
_cell.length_b   1.000
_cell.length_c   1.000
_cell.angle_alpha   90.00
_cell.angle_beta   90.00
_cell.angle_gamma   90.00
#
_symmetry.space_group_name_H-M   'P 1'
#
loop_
_entity.id
_entity.type
_entity.pdbx_description
1 polymer ?
#
loop_
_entity_poly.entity_id
_entity_poly.type
_entity_poly.pdbx_seq_one_letter_code
_entity_poly.pdbx_strand_id
1 'polypeptide(L)'
;MSQFPPIAIVGLSALLPGSPDVAEFWRTVVQAKDLITDIPPTHWLLEDYYDPDPQAADRTYGRRGAFLDPVDFDPVAFGLAPNALPATDTTQLLALVAAARALQDAGAAVDTDRLSVILGTSALELLATMSQRTQRPVWLKAMREAGLPESQAQRICDRIADHYVPWQEASFPGLLSNVVAGRIANRFDLHGSNYTTDAACASSLAAISAAVSELALRHADMVLTGGVDTLNDITMYMCFSKTPALSPTGDCRPFDEAADGTILGEGLVMFALRRLADAERDGDHVYAVIRGIGTSSDGRSTAIYTPLPQEQARALRRAYERAGYGPDTVELVEAHGTGTKAGDAAEIAALREVFGQSGRADPAWCAVGSVKSQIGHTKSAAGAAGLLKATLALHHKVLPPTAKVERPSPELHLDGSPLYVNTQARPWIAAPHSPRRAGVSSFGFGGSNFHLTLEEYDGRPAPLARTSPPS
;
A
#
# COMPACT_ATOMS: atom_id res chain seq x y z
N MET A 1 -14.51 24.61 14.52
CA MET A 1 -13.66 23.44 14.32
C MET A 1 -12.53 23.85 13.40
N SER A 2 -11.26 23.63 13.75
CA SER A 2 -10.16 23.95 12.84
C SER A 2 -10.31 23.07 11.60
N GLN A 3 -10.48 23.70 10.45
CA GLN A 3 -10.59 23.01 9.18
C GLN A 3 -9.28 22.25 8.96
N PHE A 4 -9.37 20.97 8.57
CA PHE A 4 -8.22 20.16 8.19
C PHE A 4 -7.47 20.89 7.05
N PRO A 5 -6.17 21.21 7.17
CA PRO A 5 -5.48 21.93 6.12
C PRO A 5 -5.37 21.05 4.88
N PRO A 6 -5.67 21.57 3.69
CA PRO A 6 -5.45 20.84 2.45
C PRO A 6 -3.96 20.48 2.28
N ILE A 7 -3.67 19.25 1.89
CA ILE A 7 -2.31 18.77 1.72
C ILE A 7 -2.07 18.44 0.24
N ALA A 8 -1.07 19.07 -0.34
CA ALA A 8 -0.65 18.86 -1.73
C ALA A 8 0.24 17.61 -1.84
N ILE A 9 0.01 16.82 -2.86
CA ILE A 9 0.92 15.77 -3.33
C ILE A 9 1.81 16.45 -4.37
N VAL A 10 3.09 16.66 -4.03
CA VAL A 10 4.03 17.43 -4.85
C VAL A 10 5.12 16.57 -5.51
N GLY A 11 5.28 15.31 -5.07
CA GLY A 11 6.23 14.36 -5.67
C GLY A 11 5.72 12.94 -5.57
N LEU A 12 6.04 12.14 -6.58
CA LEU A 12 5.60 10.75 -6.75
C LEU A 12 6.78 9.84 -7.08
N SER A 13 6.77 8.65 -6.54
CA SER A 13 7.65 7.56 -6.99
C SER A 13 6.95 6.22 -6.83
N ALA A 14 7.21 5.31 -7.76
CA ALA A 14 6.72 3.94 -7.70
C ALA A 14 7.75 2.95 -8.25
N LEU A 15 7.81 1.80 -7.58
CA LEU A 15 8.36 0.55 -8.07
C LEU A 15 7.25 -0.49 -7.86
N LEU A 16 6.61 -0.91 -8.93
CA LEU A 16 5.48 -1.83 -8.90
C LEU A 16 5.66 -2.91 -9.98
N PRO A 17 5.00 -4.06 -9.89
CA PRO A 17 5.14 -5.12 -10.89
C PRO A 17 4.98 -4.58 -12.32
N GLY A 18 5.93 -4.92 -13.21
CA GLY A 18 5.95 -4.47 -14.59
C GLY A 18 5.93 -2.94 -14.78
N SER A 19 6.26 -2.19 -13.73
CA SER A 19 6.14 -0.73 -13.70
C SER A 19 7.32 -0.13 -12.92
N PRO A 20 8.46 0.08 -13.58
CA PRO A 20 9.67 0.61 -12.95
C PRO A 20 9.56 2.08 -12.55
N ASP A 21 8.51 2.77 -12.98
CA ASP A 21 8.25 4.18 -12.67
C ASP A 21 6.75 4.51 -12.71
N VAL A 22 6.42 5.75 -12.33
CA VAL A 22 5.03 6.26 -12.26
C VAL A 22 4.36 6.31 -13.64
N ALA A 23 5.10 6.62 -14.70
CA ALA A 23 4.54 6.75 -16.05
C ALA A 23 4.16 5.38 -16.62
N GLU A 24 5.01 4.36 -16.42
CA GLU A 24 4.69 2.98 -16.82
C GLU A 24 3.54 2.41 -15.97
N PHE A 25 3.51 2.70 -14.67
CA PHE A 25 2.39 2.31 -13.82
C PHE A 25 1.06 2.88 -14.34
N TRP A 26 1.03 4.16 -14.70
CA TRP A 26 -0.19 4.76 -15.26
C TRP A 26 -0.60 4.11 -16.59
N ARG A 27 0.35 3.83 -17.46
CA ARG A 27 0.10 3.12 -18.72
C ARG A 27 -0.49 1.73 -18.49
N THR A 28 0.09 0.98 -17.56
CA THR A 28 -0.39 -0.33 -17.12
C THR A 28 -1.82 -0.28 -16.60
N VAL A 29 -2.11 0.72 -15.75
CA VAL A 29 -3.45 0.92 -15.16
C VAL A 29 -4.49 1.18 -16.26
N VAL A 30 -4.22 2.13 -17.15
CA VAL A 30 -5.18 2.51 -18.22
C VAL A 30 -5.42 1.37 -19.22
N GLN A 31 -4.40 0.55 -19.46
CA GLN A 31 -4.50 -0.60 -20.35
C GLN A 31 -5.13 -1.83 -19.71
N ALA A 32 -5.48 -1.77 -18.42
CA ALA A 32 -5.96 -2.92 -17.63
C ALA A 32 -5.03 -4.16 -17.72
N LYS A 33 -3.71 -3.93 -17.77
CA LYS A 33 -2.73 -4.99 -17.96
C LYS A 33 -2.65 -5.90 -16.73
N ASP A 34 -2.73 -7.21 -16.96
CA ASP A 34 -2.51 -8.22 -15.91
C ASP A 34 -1.01 -8.45 -15.72
N LEU A 35 -0.53 -8.26 -14.50
CA LEU A 35 0.86 -8.44 -14.11
C LEU A 35 1.04 -9.56 -13.08
N ILE A 36 -0.01 -10.35 -12.85
CA ILE A 36 0.05 -11.53 -12.01
C ILE A 36 0.66 -12.68 -12.81
N THR A 37 1.76 -13.24 -12.33
CA THR A 37 2.54 -14.29 -12.97
C THR A 37 2.68 -15.51 -12.06
N ASP A 38 3.24 -16.59 -12.58
CA ASP A 38 3.72 -17.69 -11.73
C ASP A 38 4.90 -17.20 -10.86
N ILE A 39 5.10 -17.83 -9.71
CA ILE A 39 6.16 -17.46 -8.77
C ILE A 39 7.53 -17.72 -9.40
N PRO A 40 8.39 -16.69 -9.46
CA PRO A 40 9.72 -16.86 -10.01
C PRO A 40 10.63 -17.67 -9.06
N PRO A 41 11.55 -18.49 -9.58
CA PRO A 41 12.48 -19.28 -8.76
C PRO A 41 13.39 -18.46 -7.84
N THR A 42 13.48 -17.17 -8.07
CA THR A 42 14.23 -16.23 -7.22
C THR A 42 13.58 -16.00 -5.86
N HIS A 43 12.28 -16.30 -5.71
CA HIS A 43 11.53 -16.16 -4.47
C HIS A 43 11.46 -17.49 -3.72
N TRP A 44 10.90 -18.51 -4.34
CA TRP A 44 10.85 -19.87 -3.80
C TRP A 44 10.46 -20.88 -4.90
N LEU A 45 10.74 -22.18 -4.68
CA LEU A 45 10.50 -23.21 -5.65
C LEU A 45 9.14 -23.89 -5.41
N LEU A 46 8.31 -23.96 -6.44
CA LEU A 46 6.98 -24.60 -6.37
C LEU A 46 7.06 -26.05 -5.91
N GLU A 47 8.06 -26.81 -6.38
CA GLU A 47 8.29 -28.22 -6.04
C GLU A 47 8.51 -28.43 -4.52
N ASP A 48 9.06 -27.44 -3.83
CA ASP A 48 9.34 -27.55 -2.41
C ASP A 48 8.11 -27.28 -1.53
N TYR A 49 7.19 -26.41 -1.97
CA TYR A 49 6.17 -25.86 -1.08
C TYR A 49 4.74 -25.92 -1.61
N TYR A 50 4.53 -26.10 -2.91
CA TYR A 50 3.18 -26.10 -3.47
C TYR A 50 2.46 -27.42 -3.22
N ASP A 51 1.20 -27.34 -2.77
CA ASP A 51 0.24 -28.44 -2.74
C ASP A 51 -1.15 -27.85 -2.98
N PRO A 52 -1.95 -28.43 -3.91
CA PRO A 52 -3.30 -27.95 -4.17
C PRO A 52 -4.27 -28.19 -3.00
N ASP A 53 -3.93 -29.08 -2.06
CA ASP A 53 -4.72 -29.30 -0.85
C ASP A 53 -4.46 -28.16 0.16
N PRO A 54 -5.46 -27.30 0.47
CA PRO A 54 -5.28 -26.21 1.44
C PRO A 54 -5.01 -26.71 2.87
N GLN A 55 -5.29 -27.97 3.16
CA GLN A 55 -5.04 -28.59 4.48
C GLN A 55 -3.62 -29.21 4.59
N ALA A 56 -2.89 -29.35 3.50
CA ALA A 56 -1.54 -29.92 3.52
C ALA A 56 -0.66 -29.15 4.51
N ALA A 57 -0.02 -29.87 5.45
CA ALA A 57 0.87 -29.27 6.44
C ALA A 57 2.11 -28.70 5.76
N ASP A 58 2.56 -27.50 6.20
CA ASP A 58 3.75 -26.82 5.71
C ASP A 58 3.79 -26.66 4.18
N ARG A 59 2.61 -26.50 3.56
CA ARG A 59 2.41 -26.28 2.13
C ARG A 59 1.51 -25.06 1.88
N THR A 60 1.63 -24.50 0.69
CA THR A 60 0.76 -23.44 0.18
C THR A 60 0.05 -23.90 -1.09
N TYR A 61 -1.21 -23.53 -1.24
CA TYR A 61 -1.94 -23.73 -2.50
C TYR A 61 -1.80 -22.52 -3.46
N GLY A 62 -1.15 -21.45 -3.02
CA GLY A 62 -0.83 -20.28 -3.87
C GLY A 62 0.38 -20.60 -4.75
N ARG A 63 0.30 -20.29 -6.03
CA ARG A 63 1.37 -20.51 -7.02
C ARG A 63 1.63 -19.31 -7.92
N ARG A 64 0.89 -18.21 -7.73
CA ARG A 64 0.99 -16.99 -8.53
C ARG A 64 1.12 -15.79 -7.62
N GLY A 65 1.75 -14.74 -8.12
CA GLY A 65 1.96 -13.48 -7.44
C GLY A 65 2.23 -12.36 -8.44
N ALA A 66 2.42 -11.16 -7.93
CA ALA A 66 2.86 -10.03 -8.74
C ALA A 66 4.19 -9.52 -8.15
N PHE A 67 5.25 -9.61 -8.92
CA PHE A 67 6.63 -9.43 -8.47
C PHE A 67 7.26 -8.21 -9.13
N LEU A 68 8.18 -7.57 -8.42
CA LEU A 68 8.99 -6.49 -8.98
C LEU A 68 9.95 -7.03 -10.05
N ASP A 69 10.12 -6.25 -11.09
CA ASP A 69 11.23 -6.48 -12.02
C ASP A 69 12.57 -6.24 -11.32
N PRO A 70 13.67 -6.86 -11.78
CA PRO A 70 15.00 -6.56 -11.26
C PRO A 70 15.31 -5.07 -11.31
N VAL A 71 15.81 -4.52 -10.20
CA VAL A 71 16.19 -3.12 -10.07
C VAL A 71 17.69 -3.02 -9.84
N ASP A 72 18.38 -2.29 -10.70
CA ASP A 72 19.80 -1.99 -10.52
C ASP A 72 19.99 -1.10 -9.30
N PHE A 73 20.88 -1.52 -8.40
CA PHE A 73 21.19 -0.81 -7.18
C PHE A 73 22.71 -0.58 -7.05
N ASP A 74 23.11 0.68 -7.01
CA ASP A 74 24.50 1.06 -6.75
C ASP A 74 24.68 1.34 -5.24
N PRO A 75 25.29 0.42 -4.48
CA PRO A 75 25.49 0.60 -3.05
C PRO A 75 26.37 1.81 -2.72
N VAL A 76 27.37 2.08 -3.54
CA VAL A 76 28.31 3.19 -3.29
C VAL A 76 27.60 4.53 -3.48
N ALA A 77 26.77 4.66 -4.51
CA ALA A 77 25.95 5.86 -4.72
C ALA A 77 25.01 6.15 -3.56
N PHE A 78 24.54 5.10 -2.86
CA PHE A 78 23.70 5.24 -1.66
C PHE A 78 24.48 5.19 -0.34
N GLY A 79 25.81 5.19 -0.37
CA GLY A 79 26.64 5.24 0.85
C GLY A 79 26.67 3.92 1.63
N LEU A 80 26.37 2.79 0.99
CA LEU A 80 26.46 1.47 1.59
C LEU A 80 27.75 0.75 1.18
N ALA A 81 28.35 0.05 2.12
CA ALA A 81 29.47 -0.84 1.81
C ALA A 81 28.93 -2.08 1.04
N PRO A 82 29.52 -2.47 -0.09
CA PRO A 82 29.03 -3.61 -0.88
C PRO A 82 28.92 -4.93 -0.10
N ASN A 83 29.78 -5.15 0.88
CA ASN A 83 29.75 -6.33 1.76
C ASN A 83 28.59 -6.34 2.76
N ALA A 84 27.92 -5.21 2.98
CA ALA A 84 26.72 -5.13 3.83
C ALA A 84 25.43 -5.53 3.09
N LEU A 85 25.42 -5.55 1.76
CA LEU A 85 24.23 -5.86 0.96
C LEU A 85 23.55 -7.18 1.36
N PRO A 86 24.26 -8.31 1.51
CA PRO A 86 23.62 -9.58 1.86
C PRO A 86 22.91 -9.56 3.22
N ALA A 87 23.30 -8.65 4.11
CA ALA A 87 22.70 -8.49 5.45
C ALA A 87 21.83 -7.23 5.55
N THR A 88 21.36 -6.71 4.44
CA THR A 88 20.43 -5.57 4.36
C THR A 88 19.21 -6.00 3.57
N ASP A 89 18.03 -5.87 4.18
CA ASP A 89 16.77 -6.26 3.56
C ASP A 89 16.51 -5.49 2.24
N THR A 90 15.99 -6.17 1.24
CA THR A 90 15.68 -5.62 -0.08
C THR A 90 14.75 -4.40 0.02
N THR A 91 13.78 -4.43 0.94
CA THR A 91 12.88 -3.28 1.17
C THR A 91 13.66 -2.02 1.55
N GLN A 92 14.72 -2.14 2.38
CA GLN A 92 15.54 -1.00 2.78
C GLN A 92 16.35 -0.43 1.59
N LEU A 93 16.84 -1.30 0.71
CA LEU A 93 17.63 -0.89 -0.47
C LEU A 93 16.73 -0.18 -1.50
N LEU A 94 15.63 -0.80 -1.88
CA LEU A 94 14.72 -0.24 -2.87
C LEU A 94 14.00 1.02 -2.37
N ALA A 95 13.78 1.13 -1.06
CA ALA A 95 13.22 2.34 -0.46
C ALA A 95 14.13 3.57 -0.67
N LEU A 96 15.46 3.41 -0.69
CA LEU A 96 16.39 4.50 -1.04
C LEU A 96 16.19 4.98 -2.47
N VAL A 97 16.01 4.04 -3.42
CA VAL A 97 15.76 4.37 -4.83
C VAL A 97 14.42 5.12 -4.97
N ALA A 98 13.37 4.61 -4.33
CA ALA A 98 12.05 5.23 -4.37
C ALA A 98 12.07 6.63 -3.73
N ALA A 99 12.78 6.80 -2.61
CA ALA A 99 12.92 8.09 -1.93
C ALA A 99 13.67 9.12 -2.80
N ALA A 100 14.80 8.72 -3.40
CA ALA A 100 15.55 9.59 -4.31
C ALA A 100 14.67 10.12 -5.45
N ARG A 101 13.89 9.23 -6.06
CA ARG A 101 12.98 9.59 -7.17
C ARG A 101 11.84 10.50 -6.71
N ALA A 102 11.23 10.25 -5.55
CA ALA A 102 10.15 11.08 -5.04
C ALA A 102 10.62 12.50 -4.68
N LEU A 103 11.82 12.61 -4.07
CA LEU A 103 12.44 13.91 -3.78
C LEU A 103 12.84 14.65 -5.05
N GLN A 104 13.36 13.94 -6.05
CA GLN A 104 13.71 14.51 -7.35
C GLN A 104 12.45 15.01 -8.09
N ASP A 105 11.37 14.25 -8.08
CA ASP A 105 10.11 14.61 -8.74
C ASP A 105 9.46 15.82 -8.06
N ALA A 106 9.52 15.89 -6.74
CA ALA A 106 9.04 17.05 -5.99
C ALA A 106 9.80 18.32 -6.35
N GLY A 107 11.10 18.23 -6.58
CA GLY A 107 11.95 19.39 -6.96
C GLY A 107 11.92 20.56 -5.97
N ALA A 108 11.20 20.42 -4.85
CA ALA A 108 10.94 21.47 -3.89
C ALA A 108 12.18 21.76 -3.03
N ALA A 109 12.54 23.02 -2.91
CA ALA A 109 13.58 23.47 -1.97
C ALA A 109 12.99 23.55 -0.56
N VAL A 110 13.18 22.51 0.23
CA VAL A 110 12.73 22.45 1.63
C VAL A 110 13.93 22.31 2.55
N ASP A 111 13.87 22.99 3.69
CA ASP A 111 14.85 22.84 4.76
C ASP A 111 14.87 21.40 5.25
N THR A 112 16.02 20.74 5.22
CA THR A 112 16.17 19.35 5.63
C THR A 112 15.88 19.12 7.10
N ASP A 113 16.02 20.16 7.96
CA ASP A 113 15.61 20.12 9.36
C ASP A 113 14.09 19.93 9.53
N ARG A 114 13.33 20.24 8.50
CA ARG A 114 11.87 20.22 8.50
C ARG A 114 11.28 19.23 7.50
N LEU A 115 12.11 18.28 7.03
CA LEU A 115 11.69 17.18 6.17
C LEU A 115 11.67 15.86 6.96
N SER A 116 10.48 15.30 7.14
CA SER A 116 10.24 14.04 7.85
C SER A 116 10.09 12.86 6.89
N VAL A 117 10.37 11.65 7.38
CA VAL A 117 10.19 10.38 6.65
C VAL A 117 9.30 9.45 7.46
N ILE A 118 8.08 9.17 6.98
CA ILE A 118 7.10 8.33 7.66
C ILE A 118 6.55 7.30 6.66
N LEU A 119 6.88 6.03 6.83
CA LEU A 119 6.54 4.99 5.85
C LEU A 119 5.72 3.85 6.48
N GLY A 120 4.78 3.34 5.70
CA GLY A 120 4.08 2.10 6.02
C GLY A 120 4.92 0.90 5.59
N THR A 121 5.20 0.01 6.52
CA THR A 121 5.88 -1.27 6.24
C THR A 121 5.41 -2.32 7.24
N SER A 122 5.67 -3.58 6.94
CA SER A 122 5.41 -4.70 7.84
C SER A 122 6.72 -5.44 8.17
N ALA A 123 6.67 -6.74 8.40
CA ALA A 123 7.86 -7.55 8.61
C ALA A 123 8.79 -7.51 7.38
N LEU A 124 10.08 -7.68 7.62
CA LEU A 124 11.10 -7.76 6.58
C LEU A 124 11.50 -9.22 6.32
N GLU A 125 11.75 -9.57 5.07
CA GLU A 125 12.09 -10.92 4.62
C GLU A 125 13.38 -11.43 5.28
N LEU A 126 14.40 -10.59 5.36
CA LEU A 126 15.69 -10.94 5.93
C LEU A 126 15.59 -11.41 7.38
N LEU A 127 14.61 -10.88 8.16
CA LEU A 127 14.37 -11.35 9.52
C LEU A 127 13.94 -12.82 9.54
N ALA A 128 13.04 -13.24 8.65
CA ALA A 128 12.57 -14.60 8.54
C ALA A 128 13.71 -15.55 8.15
N THR A 129 14.51 -15.20 7.16
CA THR A 129 15.61 -16.03 6.64
C THR A 129 16.77 -16.12 7.62
N MET A 130 17.25 -15.03 8.19
CA MET A 130 18.36 -15.04 9.12
C MET A 130 18.04 -15.72 10.47
N SER A 131 16.77 -15.66 10.89
CA SER A 131 16.32 -16.32 12.13
C SER A 131 16.56 -17.84 12.10
N GLN A 132 16.63 -18.46 10.91
CA GLN A 132 16.90 -19.88 10.77
C GLN A 132 18.26 -20.26 11.36
N ARG A 133 19.28 -19.40 11.26
CA ARG A 133 20.59 -19.69 11.89
C ARG A 133 20.51 -19.89 13.40
N THR A 134 19.54 -19.32 14.08
CA THR A 134 19.33 -19.50 15.53
C THR A 134 18.75 -20.87 15.88
N GLN A 135 18.26 -21.62 14.87
CA GLN A 135 17.69 -22.96 15.06
C GLN A 135 18.74 -24.09 15.14
N ARG A 136 20.03 -23.76 15.04
CA ARG A 136 21.12 -24.74 15.12
C ARG A 136 21.01 -25.72 16.30
N PRO A 137 20.63 -25.30 17.53
CA PRO A 137 20.43 -26.25 18.64
C PRO A 137 19.30 -27.25 18.38
N VAL A 138 18.24 -26.83 17.69
CA VAL A 138 17.11 -27.71 17.32
C VAL A 138 17.56 -28.74 16.30
N TRP A 139 18.31 -28.32 15.27
CA TRP A 139 18.86 -29.23 14.24
C TRP A 139 19.80 -30.29 14.86
N LEU A 140 20.72 -29.85 15.74
CA LEU A 140 21.63 -30.75 16.45
C LEU A 140 20.87 -31.77 17.30
N LYS A 141 19.85 -31.32 18.06
CA LYS A 141 19.02 -32.18 18.89
C LYS A 141 18.33 -33.25 18.04
N ALA A 142 17.66 -32.85 16.97
CA ALA A 142 16.96 -33.77 16.05
C ALA A 142 17.90 -34.82 15.44
N MET A 143 19.10 -34.40 15.01
CA MET A 143 20.10 -35.31 14.46
C MET A 143 20.65 -36.31 15.47
N ARG A 144 20.86 -35.87 16.72
CA ARG A 144 21.27 -36.77 17.83
C ARG A 144 20.16 -37.79 18.12
N GLU A 145 18.91 -37.35 18.21
CA GLU A 145 17.75 -38.21 18.43
C GLU A 145 17.59 -39.25 17.28
N ALA A 146 17.97 -38.86 16.05
CA ALA A 146 18.03 -39.78 14.90
C ALA A 146 19.26 -40.72 14.90
N GLY A 147 20.12 -40.65 15.93
CA GLY A 147 21.28 -41.54 16.09
C GLY A 147 22.52 -41.13 15.28
N LEU A 148 22.61 -39.92 14.76
CA LEU A 148 23.78 -39.48 14.00
C LEU A 148 24.97 -39.22 14.96
N PRO A 149 26.22 -39.62 14.57
CA PRO A 149 27.41 -39.25 15.29
C PRO A 149 27.59 -37.75 15.42
N GLU A 150 28.04 -37.23 16.58
CA GLU A 150 28.17 -35.79 16.85
C GLU A 150 28.94 -35.04 15.74
N SER A 151 30.08 -35.61 15.28
CA SER A 151 30.88 -34.98 14.23
C SER A 151 30.15 -34.88 12.89
N GLN A 152 29.25 -35.82 12.58
CA GLN A 152 28.42 -35.78 11.40
C GLN A 152 27.29 -34.75 11.54
N ALA A 153 26.61 -34.73 12.69
CA ALA A 153 25.57 -33.77 12.99
C ALA A 153 26.09 -32.31 12.91
N GLN A 154 27.28 -32.05 13.48
CA GLN A 154 27.92 -30.74 13.38
C GLN A 154 28.20 -30.32 11.93
N ARG A 155 28.80 -31.22 11.10
CA ARG A 155 29.06 -30.92 9.68
C ARG A 155 27.78 -30.64 8.89
N ILE A 156 26.68 -31.34 9.18
CA ILE A 156 25.39 -31.10 8.52
C ILE A 156 24.85 -29.73 8.94
N CYS A 157 24.91 -29.37 10.21
CA CYS A 157 24.52 -28.05 10.71
C CYS A 157 25.35 -26.91 10.09
N ASP A 158 26.65 -27.12 9.90
CA ASP A 158 27.50 -26.15 9.22
C ASP A 158 27.03 -25.93 7.76
N ARG A 159 26.77 -27.02 7.02
CA ARG A 159 26.21 -26.94 5.65
C ARG A 159 24.85 -26.24 5.60
N ILE A 160 23.94 -26.54 6.56
CA ILE A 160 22.66 -25.84 6.63
C ILE A 160 22.89 -24.35 6.87
N ALA A 161 23.78 -23.99 7.80
CA ALA A 161 24.09 -22.59 8.10
C ALA A 161 24.67 -21.83 6.91
N ASP A 162 25.43 -22.50 6.03
CA ASP A 162 26.04 -21.90 4.84
C ASP A 162 25.00 -21.44 3.78
N HIS A 163 23.75 -21.92 3.88
CA HIS A 163 22.66 -21.45 3.03
C HIS A 163 22.05 -20.11 3.50
N TYR A 164 22.41 -19.64 4.68
CA TYR A 164 21.88 -18.39 5.25
C TYR A 164 22.99 -17.37 5.44
N VAL A 165 22.65 -16.08 5.26
CA VAL A 165 23.56 -14.96 5.47
C VAL A 165 24.19 -15.06 6.88
N PRO A 166 25.53 -15.02 7.00
CA PRO A 166 26.19 -15.03 8.29
C PRO A 166 25.94 -13.75 9.08
N TRP A 167 25.95 -13.87 10.42
CA TRP A 167 25.87 -12.69 11.28
C TRP A 167 27.04 -11.76 11.08
N GLN A 168 26.76 -10.48 10.90
CA GLN A 168 27.75 -9.40 10.73
C GLN A 168 27.21 -8.10 11.33
N GLU A 169 28.03 -7.07 11.40
CA GLU A 169 27.63 -5.77 11.98
C GLU A 169 26.39 -5.18 11.31
N ALA A 170 26.27 -5.31 9.99
CA ALA A 170 25.11 -4.86 9.23
C ALA A 170 23.81 -5.65 9.47
N SER A 171 23.88 -6.83 10.10
CA SER A 171 22.70 -7.69 10.30
C SER A 171 21.61 -7.02 11.13
N PHE A 172 21.97 -6.44 12.28
CA PHE A 172 20.94 -5.85 13.15
C PHE A 172 20.22 -4.67 12.50
N PRO A 173 20.88 -3.63 11.99
CA PRO A 173 20.16 -2.59 11.25
C PRO A 173 19.47 -3.11 9.98
N GLY A 174 20.01 -4.14 9.34
CA GLY A 174 19.43 -4.76 8.15
C GLY A 174 18.09 -5.47 8.36
N LEU A 175 17.81 -5.91 9.59
CA LEU A 175 16.58 -6.63 9.97
C LEU A 175 15.44 -5.70 10.45
N LEU A 176 15.74 -4.46 10.80
CA LEU A 176 14.78 -3.58 11.47
C LEU A 176 13.93 -2.81 10.46
N SER A 177 12.62 -2.91 10.57
CA SER A 177 11.67 -2.21 9.70
C SER A 177 11.78 -0.67 9.81
N ASN A 178 12.01 -0.12 11.01
CA ASN A 178 12.18 1.32 11.19
C ASN A 178 13.45 1.86 10.48
N VAL A 179 14.44 1.01 10.22
CA VAL A 179 15.66 1.41 9.52
C VAL A 179 15.40 1.70 8.03
N VAL A 180 14.27 1.28 7.47
CA VAL A 180 13.85 1.76 6.14
C VAL A 180 13.78 3.29 6.11
N ALA A 181 13.04 3.90 7.04
CA ALA A 181 12.97 5.36 7.15
C ALA A 181 14.29 5.98 7.60
N GLY A 182 14.99 5.33 8.57
CA GLY A 182 16.27 5.79 9.08
C GLY A 182 17.38 5.85 8.02
N ARG A 183 17.45 4.88 7.09
CA ARG A 183 18.42 4.91 5.99
C ARG A 183 18.16 6.06 5.02
N ILE A 184 16.88 6.34 4.72
CA ILE A 184 16.51 7.47 3.87
C ILE A 184 16.92 8.77 4.55
N ALA A 185 16.56 8.96 5.81
CA ALA A 185 16.94 10.15 6.56
C ALA A 185 18.46 10.33 6.61
N ASN A 186 19.20 9.27 6.92
CA ASN A 186 20.67 9.30 6.94
C ASN A 186 21.27 9.60 5.57
N ARG A 187 20.75 8.99 4.48
CA ARG A 187 21.32 9.15 3.13
C ARG A 187 21.13 10.56 2.57
N PHE A 188 19.99 11.18 2.85
CA PHE A 188 19.61 12.48 2.29
C PHE A 188 19.77 13.63 3.28
N ASP A 189 20.40 13.39 4.44
CA ASP A 189 20.67 14.38 5.48
C ASP A 189 19.39 15.08 5.95
N LEU A 190 18.35 14.27 6.29
CA LEU A 190 17.04 14.74 6.72
C LEU A 190 16.93 14.66 8.24
N HIS A 191 16.54 15.76 8.88
CA HIS A 191 16.56 15.91 10.33
C HIS A 191 15.17 15.98 10.97
N GLY A 192 14.09 15.94 10.17
CA GLY A 192 12.75 15.77 10.70
C GLY A 192 12.52 14.38 11.31
N SER A 193 11.29 14.11 11.74
CA SER A 193 10.93 12.80 12.30
C SER A 193 11.16 11.68 11.27
N ASN A 194 11.75 10.54 11.69
CA ASN A 194 11.81 9.36 10.85
C ASN A 194 11.34 8.11 11.61
N TYR A 195 10.35 7.43 11.07
CA TYR A 195 9.83 6.18 11.63
C TYR A 195 8.95 5.43 10.64
N THR A 196 8.58 4.20 10.98
CA THR A 196 7.64 3.39 10.21
C THR A 196 6.39 3.06 11.03
N THR A 197 5.29 2.77 10.32
CA THR A 197 4.02 2.34 10.92
C THR A 197 3.65 0.97 10.37
N ASP A 198 3.04 0.14 11.22
CA ASP A 198 2.43 -1.12 10.81
C ASP A 198 0.95 -1.14 11.22
N ALA A 199 0.09 -1.20 10.24
CA ALA A 199 -1.35 -1.42 10.33
C ALA A 199 -1.77 -2.48 9.28
N ALA A 200 -0.91 -3.47 9.06
CA ALA A 200 -1.06 -4.50 8.04
C ALA A 200 -1.35 -3.86 6.66
N CYS A 201 -2.41 -4.28 5.97
CA CYS A 201 -2.76 -3.77 4.64
C CYS A 201 -3.07 -2.25 4.61
N ALA A 202 -3.32 -1.62 5.75
CA ALA A 202 -3.59 -0.19 5.89
C ALA A 202 -2.33 0.63 6.26
N SER A 203 -1.15 0.01 6.36
CA SER A 203 0.09 0.66 6.85
C SER A 203 0.44 1.94 6.12
N SER A 204 0.35 1.95 4.79
CA SER A 204 0.67 3.14 4.00
C SER A 204 -0.32 4.29 4.21
N LEU A 205 -1.63 4.03 4.35
CA LEU A 205 -2.59 5.08 4.68
C LEU A 205 -2.44 5.55 6.14
N ALA A 206 -2.01 4.68 7.05
CA ALA A 206 -1.65 5.06 8.41
C ALA A 206 -0.43 5.99 8.42
N ALA A 207 0.61 5.69 7.65
CA ALA A 207 1.78 6.55 7.48
C ALA A 207 1.40 7.91 6.88
N ILE A 208 0.56 7.93 5.84
CA ILE A 208 0.06 9.17 5.23
C ILE A 208 -0.77 9.98 6.24
N SER A 209 -1.60 9.32 7.06
CA SER A 209 -2.36 9.99 8.12
C SER A 209 -1.45 10.66 9.16
N ALA A 210 -0.37 9.99 9.55
CA ALA A 210 0.64 10.55 10.43
C ALA A 210 1.39 11.73 9.77
N ALA A 211 1.79 11.57 8.50
CA ALA A 211 2.44 12.62 7.71
C ALA A 211 1.59 13.89 7.61
N VAL A 212 0.30 13.73 7.33
CA VAL A 212 -0.66 14.82 7.30
C VAL A 212 -0.77 15.52 8.66
N SER A 213 -0.73 14.76 9.76
CA SER A 213 -0.74 15.34 11.11
C SER A 213 0.52 16.15 11.40
N GLU A 214 1.71 15.68 11.02
CA GLU A 214 2.98 16.42 11.13
C GLU A 214 2.92 17.77 10.37
N LEU A 215 2.39 17.75 9.14
CA LEU A 215 2.22 18.95 8.33
C LEU A 215 1.18 19.91 8.92
N ALA A 216 0.04 19.37 9.39
CA ALA A 216 -1.02 20.18 9.98
C ALA A 216 -0.59 20.87 11.28
N LEU A 217 0.20 20.16 12.10
CA LEU A 217 0.78 20.70 13.34
C LEU A 217 2.03 21.56 13.11
N ARG A 218 2.47 21.71 11.86
CA ARG A 218 3.68 22.45 11.49
C ARG A 218 4.96 21.92 12.13
N HIS A 219 5.02 20.63 12.42
CA HIS A 219 6.26 19.96 12.86
C HIS A 219 7.20 19.74 11.67
N ALA A 220 6.67 19.55 10.47
CA ALA A 220 7.39 19.44 9.22
C ALA A 220 6.82 20.40 8.17
N ASP A 221 7.63 20.73 7.16
CA ASP A 221 7.21 21.50 5.98
C ASP A 221 7.09 20.62 4.73
N MET A 222 7.75 19.46 4.73
CA MET A 222 7.56 18.37 3.80
C MET A 222 7.63 17.05 4.54
N VAL A 223 6.86 16.07 4.10
CA VAL A 223 6.96 14.69 4.58
C VAL A 223 7.06 13.76 3.38
N LEU A 224 8.11 12.95 3.36
CA LEU A 224 8.22 11.79 2.48
C LEU A 224 7.46 10.63 3.14
N THR A 225 6.43 10.13 2.49
CA THR A 225 5.53 9.11 3.04
C THR A 225 5.03 8.15 1.98
N GLY A 226 4.39 7.07 2.38
CA GLY A 226 3.87 6.05 1.47
C GLY A 226 3.95 4.67 2.08
N GLY A 227 4.15 3.65 1.24
CA GLY A 227 4.27 2.27 1.69
C GLY A 227 5.30 1.48 0.90
N VAL A 228 5.96 0.56 1.59
CA VAL A 228 7.02 -0.27 1.04
C VAL A 228 6.85 -1.72 1.48
N ASP A 229 6.89 -2.65 0.53
CA ASP A 229 6.73 -4.08 0.80
C ASP A 229 7.32 -4.92 -0.34
N THR A 230 8.37 -5.68 -0.04
CA THR A 230 8.97 -6.65 -0.96
C THR A 230 8.87 -8.08 -0.42
N LEU A 231 8.09 -8.28 0.66
CA LEU A 231 7.97 -9.57 1.33
C LEU A 231 6.96 -10.48 0.62
N ASN A 232 7.37 -11.14 -0.44
CA ASN A 232 6.58 -12.15 -1.16
C ASN A 232 7.24 -13.53 -1.11
N ASP A 233 7.88 -13.82 0.02
CA ASP A 233 8.52 -15.10 0.29
C ASP A 233 7.50 -16.19 0.68
N ILE A 234 8.00 -17.40 0.85
CA ILE A 234 7.20 -18.56 1.23
C ILE A 234 6.46 -18.37 2.57
N THR A 235 7.03 -17.61 3.52
CA THR A 235 6.40 -17.35 4.83
C THR A 235 5.06 -16.63 4.65
N MET A 236 4.99 -15.62 3.76
CA MET A 236 3.75 -14.92 3.46
C MET A 236 2.73 -15.83 2.77
N TYR A 237 3.16 -16.65 1.81
CA TYR A 237 2.26 -17.61 1.16
C TYR A 237 1.71 -18.64 2.14
N MET A 238 2.51 -19.13 3.09
CA MET A 238 2.03 -20.00 4.18
C MET A 238 0.98 -19.31 5.05
N CYS A 239 1.27 -18.09 5.51
CA CYS A 239 0.34 -17.31 6.34
C CYS A 239 -1.00 -17.11 5.63
N PHE A 240 -0.98 -16.64 4.38
CA PHE A 240 -2.19 -16.37 3.62
C PHE A 240 -2.94 -17.63 3.20
N SER A 241 -2.25 -18.75 3.00
CA SER A 241 -2.89 -20.04 2.75
C SER A 241 -3.62 -20.56 3.96
N LYS A 242 -3.04 -20.42 5.16
CA LYS A 242 -3.66 -20.89 6.43
C LYS A 242 -4.76 -19.98 6.93
N THR A 243 -4.82 -18.72 6.49
CA THR A 243 -5.96 -17.80 6.72
C THR A 243 -6.98 -17.80 5.58
N PRO A 244 -7.12 -18.81 4.79
CA PRO A 244 -7.71 -19.01 3.47
C PRO A 244 -8.06 -17.70 2.72
N ALA A 245 -7.06 -16.85 2.53
CA ALA A 245 -7.23 -15.56 1.88
C ALA A 245 -6.75 -15.56 0.42
N LEU A 246 -5.87 -16.48 0.03
CA LEU A 246 -5.40 -16.59 -1.35
C LEU A 246 -6.48 -17.15 -2.26
N SER A 247 -6.46 -16.70 -3.52
CA SER A 247 -7.29 -17.28 -4.58
C SER A 247 -6.80 -18.70 -4.95
N PRO A 248 -7.62 -19.73 -4.82
CA PRO A 248 -7.26 -21.09 -5.27
C PRO A 248 -7.18 -21.20 -6.80
N THR A 249 -7.90 -20.35 -7.54
CA THR A 249 -7.78 -20.27 -9.00
C THR A 249 -6.56 -19.49 -9.47
N GLY A 250 -5.86 -18.80 -8.56
CA GLY A 250 -4.62 -18.09 -8.83
C GLY A 250 -4.84 -16.73 -9.49
N ASP A 251 -5.97 -16.06 -9.22
CA ASP A 251 -6.25 -14.76 -9.78
C ASP A 251 -6.92 -13.82 -8.78
N CYS A 252 -6.77 -12.52 -8.96
CA CYS A 252 -7.41 -11.50 -8.13
C CYS A 252 -8.50 -10.80 -8.94
N ARG A 253 -9.76 -11.04 -8.58
CA ARG A 253 -10.98 -10.54 -9.29
C ARG A 253 -11.87 -9.74 -8.35
N PRO A 254 -11.47 -8.54 -7.92
CA PRO A 254 -12.28 -7.72 -7.05
C PRO A 254 -13.66 -7.45 -7.65
N PHE A 255 -14.71 -7.63 -6.84
CA PHE A 255 -16.11 -7.34 -7.19
C PHE A 255 -16.76 -8.27 -8.22
N ASP A 256 -16.03 -9.20 -8.82
CA ASP A 256 -16.56 -10.17 -9.78
C ASP A 256 -17.29 -11.31 -9.09
N GLU A 257 -18.29 -11.91 -9.76
CA GLU A 257 -19.02 -13.08 -9.24
C GLU A 257 -18.10 -14.30 -9.03
N ALA A 258 -17.02 -14.38 -9.81
CA ALA A 258 -15.99 -15.42 -9.72
C ALA A 258 -14.86 -15.08 -8.72
N ALA A 259 -15.00 -14.01 -7.94
CA ALA A 259 -14.05 -13.70 -6.88
C ALA A 259 -13.93 -14.85 -5.87
N ASP A 260 -12.70 -15.28 -5.58
CA ASP A 260 -12.44 -16.42 -4.70
C ASP A 260 -11.27 -16.23 -3.75
N GLY A 261 -10.62 -15.06 -3.78
CA GLY A 261 -9.49 -14.72 -2.93
C GLY A 261 -8.59 -13.65 -3.55
N THR A 262 -7.53 -13.32 -2.84
CA THR A 262 -6.53 -12.34 -3.27
C THR A 262 -5.28 -13.01 -3.83
N ILE A 263 -4.42 -12.23 -4.44
CA ILE A 263 -3.07 -12.60 -4.87
C ILE A 263 -2.08 -11.64 -4.23
N LEU A 264 -0.95 -12.12 -3.75
CA LEU A 264 0.10 -11.30 -3.16
C LEU A 264 0.88 -10.53 -4.23
N GLY A 265 1.22 -9.29 -3.92
CA GLY A 265 2.05 -8.43 -4.74
C GLY A 265 3.14 -7.75 -3.94
N GLU A 266 4.16 -7.27 -4.62
CA GLU A 266 5.23 -6.42 -4.10
C GLU A 266 5.01 -4.98 -4.55
N GLY A 267 5.59 -4.02 -3.83
CA GLY A 267 5.55 -2.65 -4.28
C GLY A 267 6.13 -1.65 -3.30
N LEU A 268 6.68 -0.60 -3.86
CA LEU A 268 7.10 0.58 -3.13
C LEU A 268 6.48 1.81 -3.82
N VAL A 269 5.74 2.59 -3.06
CA VAL A 269 5.15 3.84 -3.54
C VAL A 269 5.41 4.92 -2.52
N MET A 270 6.01 6.02 -2.94
CA MET A 270 6.30 7.17 -2.09
C MET A 270 5.74 8.46 -2.66
N PHE A 271 5.35 9.32 -1.74
CA PHE A 271 4.81 10.65 -1.99
C PHE A 271 5.63 11.68 -1.21
N ALA A 272 5.92 12.80 -1.83
CA ALA A 272 6.30 14.02 -1.12
C ALA A 272 5.03 14.85 -0.88
N LEU A 273 4.73 15.11 0.39
CA LEU A 273 3.54 15.87 0.81
C LEU A 273 3.94 17.21 1.41
N ARG A 274 3.19 18.26 1.06
CA ARG A 274 3.31 19.61 1.63
C ARG A 274 1.94 20.19 1.95
N ARG A 275 1.88 21.16 2.84
CA ARG A 275 0.64 21.98 2.95
C ARG A 275 0.38 22.67 1.62
N LEU A 276 -0.86 22.66 1.12
CA LEU A 276 -1.19 23.23 -0.18
C LEU A 276 -0.77 24.73 -0.26
N ALA A 277 -1.03 25.51 0.77
CA ALA A 277 -0.68 26.91 0.79
C ALA A 277 0.84 27.16 0.69
N ASP A 278 1.67 26.26 1.22
CA ASP A 278 3.12 26.36 1.10
C ASP A 278 3.58 25.96 -0.30
N ALA A 279 2.99 24.89 -0.87
CA ALA A 279 3.26 24.45 -2.24
C ALA A 279 2.89 25.55 -3.27
N GLU A 280 1.73 26.17 -3.12
CA GLU A 280 1.30 27.27 -4.00
C GLU A 280 2.20 28.51 -3.88
N ARG A 281 2.59 28.89 -2.64
CA ARG A 281 3.50 30.01 -2.41
C ARG A 281 4.86 29.80 -3.08
N ASP A 282 5.36 28.57 -3.01
CA ASP A 282 6.70 28.23 -3.48
C ASP A 282 6.72 27.82 -4.95
N GLY A 283 5.54 27.66 -5.58
CA GLY A 283 5.37 27.31 -6.99
C GLY A 283 5.62 25.84 -7.31
N ASP A 284 5.40 24.95 -6.34
CA ASP A 284 5.56 23.52 -6.53
C ASP A 284 4.55 22.96 -7.52
N HIS A 285 4.93 21.90 -8.22
CA HIS A 285 3.99 21.10 -8.97
C HIS A 285 3.03 20.36 -8.00
N VAL A 286 1.72 20.39 -8.28
CA VAL A 286 0.72 19.70 -7.46
C VAL A 286 -0.04 18.69 -8.32
N TYR A 287 0.04 17.42 -7.99
CA TYR A 287 -0.67 16.34 -8.68
C TYR A 287 -2.14 16.24 -8.26
N ALA A 288 -2.41 16.30 -6.98
CA ALA A 288 -3.74 16.28 -6.37
C ALA A 288 -3.66 16.81 -4.94
N VAL A 289 -4.81 17.05 -4.32
CA VAL A 289 -4.94 17.59 -2.97
C VAL A 289 -5.67 16.60 -2.06
N ILE A 290 -5.05 16.19 -0.96
CA ILE A 290 -5.69 15.42 0.11
C ILE A 290 -6.57 16.39 0.91
N ARG A 291 -7.87 16.09 0.98
CA ARG A 291 -8.87 16.95 1.64
C ARG A 291 -9.30 16.42 3.00
N GLY A 292 -9.27 15.11 3.19
CA GLY A 292 -9.67 14.51 4.46
C GLY A 292 -9.18 13.06 4.58
N ILE A 293 -8.92 12.65 5.81
CA ILE A 293 -8.61 11.26 6.17
C ILE A 293 -9.48 10.88 7.35
N GLY A 294 -10.21 9.78 7.23
CA GLY A 294 -11.01 9.20 8.29
C GLY A 294 -10.46 7.82 8.69
N THR A 295 -10.50 7.54 9.97
CA THR A 295 -10.02 6.29 10.54
C THR A 295 -11.04 5.71 11.52
N SER A 296 -11.06 4.39 11.64
CA SER A 296 -11.82 3.67 12.67
C SER A 296 -11.14 2.36 13.03
N SER A 297 -11.59 1.74 14.09
CA SER A 297 -11.23 0.36 14.45
C SER A 297 -12.50 -0.48 14.42
N ASP A 298 -12.38 -1.74 13.98
CA ASP A 298 -13.47 -2.71 14.04
C ASP A 298 -13.91 -3.01 15.49
N GLY A 299 -13.04 -2.70 16.46
CA GLY A 299 -13.36 -2.95 17.86
C GLY A 299 -13.58 -4.43 18.13
N ARG A 300 -14.69 -4.78 18.76
CA ARG A 300 -15.03 -6.16 19.09
C ARG A 300 -15.73 -6.83 17.91
N SER A 301 -15.09 -7.82 17.29
CA SER A 301 -15.64 -8.65 16.23
C SER A 301 -15.57 -10.14 16.58
N THR A 302 -16.11 -11.02 15.72
CA THR A 302 -16.07 -12.47 15.89
C THR A 302 -14.68 -13.05 15.71
N ALA A 303 -13.88 -12.47 14.82
CA ALA A 303 -12.46 -12.80 14.63
C ALA A 303 -11.70 -11.52 14.31
N ILE A 304 -10.40 -11.49 14.65
CA ILE A 304 -9.55 -10.30 14.51
C ILE A 304 -9.43 -9.79 13.06
N TYR A 305 -9.79 -10.61 12.08
CA TYR A 305 -9.74 -10.30 10.65
C TYR A 305 -11.13 -10.21 9.99
N THR A 306 -12.22 -10.28 10.78
CA THR A 306 -13.57 -10.17 10.20
C THR A 306 -13.89 -8.70 9.91
N PRO A 307 -14.12 -8.32 8.63
CA PRO A 307 -14.44 -6.95 8.28
C PRO A 307 -15.82 -6.54 8.79
N LEU A 308 -15.93 -5.34 9.34
CA LEU A 308 -17.20 -4.78 9.83
C LEU A 308 -17.65 -3.59 8.97
N PRO A 309 -18.70 -3.72 8.14
CA PRO A 309 -19.17 -2.64 7.26
C PRO A 309 -19.45 -1.34 8.00
N GLN A 310 -20.01 -1.41 9.21
CA GLN A 310 -20.35 -0.22 10.01
C GLN A 310 -19.11 0.58 10.41
N GLU A 311 -18.00 -0.10 10.70
CA GLU A 311 -16.76 0.57 11.09
C GLU A 311 -16.03 1.12 9.87
N GLN A 312 -16.05 0.43 8.73
CA GLN A 312 -15.61 0.98 7.46
C GLN A 312 -16.42 2.23 7.09
N ALA A 313 -17.75 2.19 7.19
CA ALA A 313 -18.63 3.35 6.98
C ALA A 313 -18.29 4.50 7.93
N ARG A 314 -17.90 4.23 9.18
CA ARG A 314 -17.44 5.23 10.13
C ARG A 314 -16.17 5.95 9.67
N ALA A 315 -15.19 5.22 9.13
CA ALA A 315 -13.98 5.80 8.57
C ALA A 315 -14.32 6.71 7.37
N LEU A 316 -15.22 6.27 6.48
CA LEU A 316 -15.67 7.08 5.34
C LEU A 316 -16.32 8.39 5.80
N ARG A 317 -17.29 8.33 6.72
CA ARG A 317 -17.97 9.55 7.23
C ARG A 317 -16.99 10.54 7.84
N ARG A 318 -16.04 10.07 8.64
CA ARG A 318 -15.00 10.92 9.24
C ARG A 318 -14.10 11.58 8.18
N ALA A 319 -13.81 10.88 7.07
CA ALA A 319 -13.03 11.47 5.98
C ALA A 319 -13.79 12.62 5.30
N TYR A 320 -15.05 12.42 4.96
CA TYR A 320 -15.88 13.44 4.31
C TYR A 320 -16.22 14.60 5.25
N GLU A 321 -16.45 14.35 6.52
CA GLU A 321 -16.61 15.39 7.54
C GLU A 321 -15.38 16.31 7.62
N ARG A 322 -14.17 15.73 7.63
CA ARG A 322 -12.92 16.49 7.63
C ARG A 322 -12.66 17.24 6.33
N ALA A 323 -13.08 16.67 5.21
CA ALA A 323 -12.95 17.27 3.88
C ALA A 323 -13.88 18.48 3.69
N GLY A 324 -14.98 18.55 4.45
CA GLY A 324 -15.97 19.63 4.34
C GLY A 324 -16.88 19.53 3.13
N TYR A 325 -17.01 18.32 2.54
CA TYR A 325 -17.94 18.03 1.44
C TYR A 325 -18.53 16.60 1.57
N GLY A 326 -19.66 16.38 0.92
CA GLY A 326 -20.34 15.08 0.95
C GLY A 326 -19.84 14.08 -0.08
N PRO A 327 -20.13 12.79 0.12
CA PRO A 327 -19.81 11.72 -0.83
C PRO A 327 -20.52 11.86 -2.19
N ASP A 328 -21.62 12.62 -2.27
CA ASP A 328 -22.36 12.96 -3.51
C ASP A 328 -21.50 13.67 -4.57
N THR A 329 -20.38 14.23 -4.15
CA THR A 329 -19.44 14.93 -5.03
C THR A 329 -18.26 14.07 -5.46
N VAL A 330 -18.18 12.81 -4.99
CA VAL A 330 -17.08 11.88 -5.27
C VAL A 330 -17.48 10.92 -6.38
N GLU A 331 -16.73 10.89 -7.46
CA GLU A 331 -17.06 10.16 -8.68
C GLU A 331 -16.16 8.94 -8.93
N LEU A 332 -15.11 8.75 -8.10
CA LEU A 332 -14.21 7.59 -8.13
C LEU A 332 -13.89 7.14 -6.72
N VAL A 333 -13.98 5.85 -6.45
CA VAL A 333 -13.42 5.21 -5.26
C VAL A 333 -12.44 4.11 -5.69
N GLU A 334 -11.19 4.29 -5.33
CA GLU A 334 -10.24 3.19 -5.32
C GLU A 334 -10.43 2.44 -4.00
N ALA A 335 -11.06 1.31 -4.10
CA ALA A 335 -11.45 0.50 -2.97
C ALA A 335 -10.29 -0.34 -2.43
N HIS A 336 -10.45 -0.85 -1.23
CA HIS A 336 -9.57 -1.90 -0.72
C HIS A 336 -9.64 -3.14 -1.61
N GLY A 337 -10.83 -3.60 -1.99
CA GLY A 337 -11.12 -4.50 -3.10
C GLY A 337 -10.10 -5.64 -3.26
N THR A 338 -10.11 -6.60 -2.34
CA THR A 338 -9.10 -7.69 -2.29
C THR A 338 -9.44 -8.88 -3.18
N GLY A 339 -10.65 -8.96 -3.72
CA GLY A 339 -11.14 -10.13 -4.44
C GLY A 339 -11.61 -11.25 -3.52
N THR A 340 -11.69 -11.01 -2.21
CA THR A 340 -12.34 -11.94 -1.26
C THR A 340 -13.83 -11.63 -1.16
N LYS A 341 -14.70 -12.63 -1.30
CA LYS A 341 -16.17 -12.42 -1.30
C LYS A 341 -16.65 -11.62 -0.07
N ALA A 342 -16.19 -12.01 1.12
CA ALA A 342 -16.61 -11.36 2.36
C ALA A 342 -16.08 -9.92 2.48
N GLY A 343 -14.82 -9.70 2.09
CA GLY A 343 -14.19 -8.37 2.12
C GLY A 343 -14.85 -7.41 1.15
N ASP A 344 -15.02 -7.82 -0.10
CA ASP A 344 -15.64 -7.00 -1.15
C ASP A 344 -17.11 -6.67 -0.81
N ALA A 345 -17.87 -7.66 -0.29
CA ALA A 345 -19.26 -7.44 0.13
C ALA A 345 -19.37 -6.46 1.31
N ALA A 346 -18.50 -6.57 2.31
CA ALA A 346 -18.46 -5.67 3.45
C ALA A 346 -18.13 -4.23 3.05
N GLU A 347 -17.15 -4.05 2.17
CA GLU A 347 -16.73 -2.73 1.68
C GLU A 347 -17.82 -2.07 0.83
N ILE A 348 -18.40 -2.79 -0.12
CA ILE A 348 -19.48 -2.25 -0.95
C ILE A 348 -20.71 -1.93 -0.11
N ALA A 349 -21.02 -2.72 0.92
CA ALA A 349 -22.11 -2.39 1.86
C ALA A 349 -21.84 -1.07 2.60
N ALA A 350 -20.62 -0.85 3.09
CA ALA A 350 -20.21 0.40 3.74
C ALA A 350 -20.28 1.60 2.79
N LEU A 351 -19.80 1.45 1.57
CA LEU A 351 -19.85 2.50 0.54
C LEU A 351 -21.31 2.81 0.16
N ARG A 352 -22.15 1.80 -0.07
CA ARG A 352 -23.57 2.01 -0.38
C ARG A 352 -24.32 2.73 0.74
N GLU A 353 -24.03 2.40 1.99
CA GLU A 353 -24.63 3.07 3.14
C GLU A 353 -24.28 4.57 3.17
N VAL A 354 -22.98 4.90 3.02
CA VAL A 354 -22.51 6.28 3.11
C VAL A 354 -22.91 7.11 1.89
N PHE A 355 -22.76 6.57 0.69
CA PHE A 355 -23.09 7.27 -0.56
C PHE A 355 -24.61 7.34 -0.77
N GLY A 356 -25.37 6.34 -0.38
CA GLY A 356 -26.83 6.34 -0.48
C GLY A 356 -27.51 7.36 0.44
N GLN A 357 -26.84 7.78 1.51
CA GLN A 357 -27.34 8.83 2.42
C GLN A 357 -27.00 10.25 1.96
N SER A 358 -26.31 10.43 0.84
CA SER A 358 -25.82 11.73 0.36
C SER A 358 -26.92 12.66 -0.20
N GLY A 359 -28.11 12.13 -0.48
CA GLY A 359 -29.22 12.90 -1.05
C GLY A 359 -29.21 13.04 -2.58
N ARG A 360 -28.18 12.55 -3.27
CA ARG A 360 -28.14 12.49 -4.75
C ARG A 360 -29.01 11.33 -5.23
N ALA A 361 -29.97 11.63 -6.10
CA ALA A 361 -30.97 10.66 -6.56
C ALA A 361 -30.52 9.80 -7.76
N ASP A 362 -29.54 10.27 -8.51
CA ASP A 362 -29.05 9.55 -9.68
C ASP A 362 -28.41 8.22 -9.28
N PRO A 363 -28.66 7.11 -9.96
CA PRO A 363 -27.91 5.88 -9.76
C PRO A 363 -26.55 5.91 -10.48
N ALA A 364 -25.62 5.05 -10.05
CA ALA A 364 -24.38 4.74 -10.75
C ALA A 364 -23.53 5.99 -11.13
N TRP A 365 -23.39 6.95 -10.22
CA TRP A 365 -22.55 8.13 -10.49
C TRP A 365 -21.11 7.95 -10.06
N CYS A 366 -20.83 7.05 -9.09
CA CYS A 366 -19.49 6.85 -8.55
C CYS A 366 -18.90 5.52 -9.04
N ALA A 367 -17.79 5.63 -9.78
CA ALA A 367 -16.99 4.50 -10.22
C ALA A 367 -16.28 3.86 -9.03
N VAL A 368 -16.31 2.54 -8.92
CA VAL A 368 -15.51 1.76 -7.95
C VAL A 368 -14.52 0.90 -8.71
N GLY A 369 -13.30 0.81 -8.20
CA GLY A 369 -12.28 -0.06 -8.76
C GLY A 369 -11.23 -0.50 -7.75
N SER A 370 -10.39 -1.44 -8.16
CA SER A 370 -9.23 -1.88 -7.38
C SER A 370 -8.06 -2.24 -8.29
N VAL A 371 -6.91 -1.63 -8.03
CA VAL A 371 -5.65 -1.91 -8.75
C VAL A 371 -5.13 -3.32 -8.48
N LYS A 372 -5.59 -3.95 -7.41
CA LYS A 372 -5.19 -5.32 -7.03
C LYS A 372 -5.54 -6.36 -8.10
N SER A 373 -6.53 -6.08 -8.94
CA SER A 373 -6.83 -6.92 -10.11
C SER A 373 -5.67 -7.04 -11.10
N GLN A 374 -4.73 -6.09 -11.08
CA GLN A 374 -3.61 -6.00 -12.01
C GLN A 374 -2.26 -6.34 -11.38
N ILE A 375 -2.00 -5.83 -10.16
CA ILE A 375 -0.70 -5.96 -9.48
C ILE A 375 -0.76 -6.79 -8.20
N GLY A 376 -1.87 -7.48 -7.94
CA GLY A 376 -2.07 -8.19 -6.67
C GLY A 376 -2.16 -7.24 -5.46
N HIS A 377 -2.20 -7.82 -4.29
CA HIS A 377 -2.27 -7.11 -3.03
C HIS A 377 -0.85 -6.82 -2.50
N THR A 378 -0.39 -5.59 -2.64
CA THR A 378 0.96 -5.15 -2.23
C THR A 378 1.09 -4.92 -0.71
N LYS A 379 0.24 -5.54 0.08
CA LYS A 379 0.27 -5.60 1.55
C LYS A 379 0.43 -4.23 2.20
N SER A 380 1.55 -3.95 2.87
CA SER A 380 1.77 -2.65 3.52
C SER A 380 1.80 -1.46 2.55
N ALA A 381 2.12 -1.68 1.28
CA ALA A 381 2.09 -0.66 0.23
C ALA A 381 0.72 -0.51 -0.48
N ALA A 382 -0.27 -1.34 -0.16
CA ALA A 382 -1.52 -1.43 -0.92
C ALA A 382 -2.32 -0.12 -0.97
N GLY A 383 -2.44 0.57 0.17
CA GLY A 383 -3.11 1.86 0.23
C GLY A 383 -2.39 2.94 -0.59
N ALA A 384 -1.05 2.92 -0.59
CA ALA A 384 -0.24 3.84 -1.39
C ALA A 384 -0.37 3.57 -2.89
N ALA A 385 -0.42 2.30 -3.32
CA ALA A 385 -0.66 1.95 -4.73
C ALA A 385 -2.05 2.42 -5.21
N GLY A 386 -3.08 2.26 -4.37
CA GLY A 386 -4.42 2.79 -4.65
C GLY A 386 -4.45 4.31 -4.68
N LEU A 387 -3.75 4.98 -3.74
CA LEU A 387 -3.62 6.43 -3.73
C LEU A 387 -2.91 6.96 -4.99
N LEU A 388 -1.85 6.30 -5.42
CA LEU A 388 -1.15 6.66 -6.66
C LEU A 388 -2.08 6.58 -7.87
N LYS A 389 -2.84 5.48 -8.01
CA LYS A 389 -3.82 5.32 -9.08
C LYS A 389 -4.88 6.44 -9.06
N ALA A 390 -5.45 6.75 -7.89
CA ALA A 390 -6.44 7.82 -7.75
C ALA A 390 -5.85 9.22 -8.05
N THR A 391 -4.63 9.49 -7.59
CA THR A 391 -3.89 10.73 -7.87
C THR A 391 -3.67 10.91 -9.38
N LEU A 392 -3.21 9.87 -10.06
CA LEU A 392 -2.98 9.90 -11.51
C LEU A 392 -4.31 10.00 -12.30
N ALA A 393 -5.38 9.36 -11.81
CA ALA A 393 -6.72 9.50 -12.39
C ALA A 393 -7.23 10.94 -12.38
N LEU A 394 -7.02 11.65 -11.26
CA LEU A 394 -7.34 13.07 -11.13
C LEU A 394 -6.45 13.93 -12.02
N HIS A 395 -5.14 13.68 -12.01
CA HIS A 395 -4.16 14.45 -12.79
C HIS A 395 -4.41 14.34 -14.30
N HIS A 396 -4.62 13.11 -14.79
CA HIS A 396 -4.87 12.85 -16.22
C HIS A 396 -6.34 12.98 -16.63
N LYS A 397 -7.26 13.17 -15.65
CA LYS A 397 -8.71 13.32 -15.91
C LYS A 397 -9.31 12.11 -16.63
N VAL A 398 -8.94 10.91 -16.15
CA VAL A 398 -9.39 9.62 -16.70
C VAL A 398 -9.93 8.77 -15.55
N LEU A 399 -11.10 8.15 -15.74
CA LEU A 399 -11.60 7.08 -14.88
C LEU A 399 -10.92 5.77 -15.34
N PRO A 400 -10.02 5.20 -14.52
CA PRO A 400 -9.27 4.00 -14.90
C PRO A 400 -10.14 2.74 -14.76
N PRO A 401 -9.86 1.69 -15.55
CA PRO A 401 -10.57 0.43 -15.47
C PRO A 401 -10.17 -0.39 -14.25
N THR A 402 -11.07 -1.30 -13.83
CA THR A 402 -10.75 -2.46 -13.00
C THR A 402 -10.66 -3.67 -13.91
N ALA A 403 -9.52 -4.33 -13.93
CA ALA A 403 -9.31 -5.52 -14.73
C ALA A 403 -10.06 -6.72 -14.17
N LYS A 404 -10.32 -7.74 -15.03
CA LYS A 404 -10.85 -9.06 -14.64
C LYS A 404 -12.23 -9.05 -13.97
N VAL A 405 -13.04 -8.04 -14.24
CA VAL A 405 -14.45 -8.02 -13.87
C VAL A 405 -15.26 -8.27 -15.14
N GLU A 406 -15.74 -9.49 -15.28
CA GLU A 406 -16.62 -9.90 -16.38
C GLU A 406 -18.06 -9.63 -16.01
N ARG A 407 -18.43 -9.95 -14.78
CA ARG A 407 -19.77 -9.74 -14.24
C ARG A 407 -19.68 -9.37 -12.75
N PRO A 408 -20.08 -8.14 -12.38
CA PRO A 408 -20.15 -7.78 -10.97
C PRO A 408 -21.03 -8.76 -10.18
N SER A 409 -20.57 -9.16 -8.98
CA SER A 409 -21.29 -10.11 -8.14
C SER A 409 -22.68 -9.56 -7.77
N PRO A 410 -23.78 -10.33 -7.95
CA PRO A 410 -25.11 -9.91 -7.51
C PRO A 410 -25.21 -9.64 -6.01
N GLU A 411 -24.36 -10.27 -5.19
CA GLU A 411 -24.29 -10.08 -3.73
C GLU A 411 -23.87 -8.66 -3.34
N LEU A 412 -23.29 -7.90 -4.24
CA LEU A 412 -22.91 -6.51 -4.02
C LEU A 412 -24.09 -5.54 -4.11
N HIS A 413 -25.23 -5.99 -4.65
CA HIS A 413 -26.45 -5.19 -4.81
C HIS A 413 -26.20 -3.81 -5.41
N LEU A 414 -25.48 -3.75 -6.54
CA LEU A 414 -25.14 -2.50 -7.21
C LEU A 414 -26.29 -1.88 -7.99
N ASP A 415 -27.29 -2.68 -8.38
CA ASP A 415 -28.44 -2.20 -9.15
C ASP A 415 -29.21 -1.11 -8.40
N GLY A 416 -29.39 0.04 -9.06
CA GLY A 416 -30.02 1.22 -8.47
C GLY A 416 -29.21 1.92 -7.36
N SER A 417 -28.01 1.44 -7.06
CA SER A 417 -27.12 2.07 -6.09
C SER A 417 -26.33 3.25 -6.69
N PRO A 418 -25.72 4.09 -5.86
CA PRO A 418 -24.81 5.14 -6.29
C PRO A 418 -23.58 4.64 -7.06
N LEU A 419 -23.22 3.37 -6.87
CA LEU A 419 -21.93 2.80 -7.27
C LEU A 419 -22.06 1.94 -8.53
N TYR A 420 -20.98 1.89 -9.31
CA TYR A 420 -20.81 0.92 -10.38
C TYR A 420 -19.34 0.52 -10.49
N VAL A 421 -19.05 -0.72 -10.91
CA VAL A 421 -17.67 -1.13 -11.19
C VAL A 421 -17.26 -0.61 -12.56
N ASN A 422 -16.21 0.21 -12.61
CA ASN A 422 -15.70 0.73 -13.86
C ASN A 422 -14.70 -0.25 -14.49
N THR A 423 -15.06 -0.81 -15.64
CA THR A 423 -14.27 -1.84 -16.35
C THR A 423 -13.56 -1.32 -17.61
N GLN A 424 -13.75 -0.05 -17.94
CA GLN A 424 -13.16 0.57 -19.14
C GLN A 424 -12.55 1.94 -18.82
N ALA A 425 -11.41 2.23 -19.40
CA ALA A 425 -10.84 3.58 -19.34
C ALA A 425 -11.76 4.57 -20.04
N ARG A 426 -12.12 5.66 -19.35
CA ARG A 426 -13.01 6.69 -19.87
C ARG A 426 -12.52 8.09 -19.51
N PRO A 427 -12.75 9.11 -20.36
CA PRO A 427 -12.55 10.49 -19.94
C PRO A 427 -13.36 10.81 -18.70
N TRP A 428 -12.75 11.45 -17.73
CA TRP A 428 -13.43 11.90 -16.52
C TRP A 428 -13.95 13.33 -16.72
N ILE A 429 -15.20 13.43 -17.13
CA ILE A 429 -15.86 14.72 -17.42
C ILE A 429 -16.47 15.25 -16.12
N ALA A 430 -15.99 16.38 -15.65
CA ALA A 430 -16.56 17.06 -14.48
C ALA A 430 -17.69 18.01 -14.90
N ALA A 431 -18.66 18.21 -14.01
CA ALA A 431 -19.64 19.26 -14.18
C ALA A 431 -18.97 20.65 -14.07
N PRO A 432 -19.47 21.67 -14.78
CA PRO A 432 -18.92 23.02 -14.66
C PRO A 432 -18.84 23.48 -13.19
N HIS A 433 -17.69 24.01 -12.78
CA HIS A 433 -17.41 24.50 -11.43
C HIS A 433 -17.42 23.46 -10.31
N SER A 434 -17.44 22.16 -10.63
CA SER A 434 -17.29 21.08 -9.66
C SER A 434 -15.93 20.39 -9.85
N PRO A 435 -15.04 20.41 -8.85
CA PRO A 435 -13.77 19.71 -8.94
C PRO A 435 -14.01 18.19 -8.94
N ARG A 436 -13.16 17.44 -9.66
CA ARG A 436 -13.15 15.97 -9.60
C ARG A 436 -12.67 15.54 -8.23
N ARG A 437 -13.33 14.53 -7.66
CA ARG A 437 -12.99 14.00 -6.34
C ARG A 437 -12.93 12.49 -6.35
N ALA A 438 -11.94 11.96 -5.63
CA ALA A 438 -11.75 10.52 -5.48
C ALA A 438 -11.64 10.14 -4.01
N GLY A 439 -12.10 8.94 -3.67
CA GLY A 439 -11.86 8.28 -2.38
C GLY A 439 -10.88 7.13 -2.53
N VAL A 440 -10.12 6.83 -1.48
CA VAL A 440 -9.20 5.70 -1.41
C VAL A 440 -9.38 4.99 -0.08
N SER A 441 -9.65 3.69 -0.09
CA SER A 441 -9.82 2.87 1.10
C SER A 441 -8.68 1.88 1.28
N SER A 442 -8.27 1.65 2.52
CA SER A 442 -7.42 0.52 2.86
C SER A 442 -7.77 0.02 4.26
N PHE A 443 -7.99 -1.30 4.37
CA PHE A 443 -8.42 -1.96 5.60
C PHE A 443 -7.43 -3.05 5.95
N GLY A 444 -6.89 -3.01 7.18
CA GLY A 444 -5.84 -3.90 7.64
C GLY A 444 -6.35 -5.02 8.53
N PHE A 445 -5.70 -6.19 8.47
CA PHE A 445 -5.86 -7.21 9.49
C PHE A 445 -5.60 -6.61 10.87
N GLY A 446 -6.44 -6.95 11.86
CA GLY A 446 -6.41 -6.31 13.15
C GLY A 446 -7.47 -5.20 13.29
N GLY A 447 -8.27 -4.96 12.25
CA GLY A 447 -9.42 -4.08 12.28
C GLY A 447 -9.09 -2.60 12.14
N SER A 448 -8.04 -2.25 11.42
CA SER A 448 -7.64 -0.87 11.13
C SER A 448 -8.27 -0.41 9.83
N ASN A 449 -9.20 0.56 9.89
CA ASN A 449 -9.89 1.11 8.72
C ASN A 449 -9.41 2.52 8.43
N PHE A 450 -9.00 2.77 7.18
CA PHE A 450 -8.60 4.09 6.68
C PHE A 450 -9.32 4.40 5.38
N HIS A 451 -9.85 5.62 5.31
CA HIS A 451 -10.38 6.20 4.08
C HIS A 451 -9.82 7.61 3.90
N LEU A 452 -9.37 7.90 2.70
CA LEU A 452 -8.79 9.18 2.32
C LEU A 452 -9.58 9.75 1.15
N THR A 453 -9.79 11.06 1.10
CA THR A 453 -10.48 11.71 -0.01
C THR A 453 -9.60 12.80 -0.63
N LEU A 454 -9.59 12.79 -1.98
CA LEU A 454 -8.77 13.62 -2.85
C LEU A 454 -9.64 14.56 -3.68
N GLU A 455 -9.05 15.69 -4.03
CA GLU A 455 -9.61 16.65 -4.99
C GLU A 455 -8.56 16.97 -6.07
N GLU A 456 -8.99 17.16 -7.32
CA GLU A 456 -8.11 17.65 -8.37
C GLU A 456 -7.55 19.03 -8.03
N TYR A 457 -6.33 19.30 -8.48
CA TYR A 457 -5.75 20.64 -8.42
C TYR A 457 -5.89 21.32 -9.77
N ASP A 458 -6.58 22.45 -9.81
CA ASP A 458 -6.86 23.20 -11.04
C ASP A 458 -6.03 24.51 -11.17
N GLY A 459 -5.05 24.69 -10.28
CA GLY A 459 -4.20 25.89 -10.25
C GLY A 459 -4.88 27.15 -9.74
N ARG A 460 -6.10 27.05 -9.20
CA ARG A 460 -6.78 28.18 -8.60
C ARG A 460 -6.43 28.29 -7.12
N PRO A 461 -5.97 29.44 -6.63
CA PRO A 461 -5.76 29.63 -5.19
C PRO A 461 -7.06 29.38 -4.44
N ALA A 462 -7.00 28.65 -3.32
CA ALA A 462 -8.15 28.44 -2.47
C ALA A 462 -8.76 29.81 -2.07
N PRO A 463 -10.11 29.96 -2.08
CA PRO A 463 -10.71 31.20 -1.64
C PRO A 463 -10.20 31.53 -0.23
N LEU A 464 -9.60 32.70 -0.05
CA LEU A 464 -9.19 33.19 1.26
C LEU A 464 -10.43 33.16 2.16
N ALA A 465 -10.37 32.37 3.23
CA ALA A 465 -11.41 32.36 4.25
C ALA A 465 -11.54 33.81 4.75
N ARG A 466 -12.68 34.45 4.51
CA ARG A 466 -12.97 35.77 5.07
C ARG A 466 -13.00 35.59 6.58
N THR A 467 -11.95 36.01 7.27
CA THR A 467 -12.00 36.21 8.69
C THR A 467 -12.94 37.42 8.93
N SER A 468 -14.13 37.14 9.43
CA SER A 468 -14.98 38.23 9.92
C SER A 468 -14.21 38.96 11.03
N PRO A 469 -14.15 40.29 11.03
CA PRO A 469 -13.52 41.00 12.11
C PRO A 469 -14.23 40.66 13.44
N PRO A 470 -13.52 40.56 14.55
CA PRO A 470 -14.13 40.36 15.86
C PRO A 470 -15.10 41.50 16.14
N SER A 471 -16.33 41.14 16.50
CA SER A 471 -17.39 42.07 16.97
C SER A 471 -17.08 42.67 18.31
#